data_f6f4b705ffcc68507c624fc31d60797d
#
_entry.id   f6f4b705ffcc68507c624fc31d60797d
#
_cell.length_a   1.000
_cell.length_b   1.000
_cell.length_c   1.000
_cell.angle_alpha   90.00
_cell.angle_beta   90.00
_cell.angle_gamma   90.00
#
_symmetry.space_group_name_H-M   'P 1'
#
loop_
_entity.id
_entity.type
_entity.pdbx_description
1 polymer ?
#
loop_
_entity_poly.entity_id
_entity_poly.type
_entity_poly.pdbx_seq_one_letter_code
_entity_poly.pdbx_strand_id
1 'polypeptide(L)'
;MKILGIGNAIVDVICKVDDQYLINNQLTKSTMKLVDELEFQKLLSTLEIEQTVSGGSVANSIVGLSQLGNNVGFIGKVNADDLGQKYEEGLTKEKVQYFYNKKKEISPTGTCLILITPDAERTMVTFLGIAGKINHNDINEKAVQESEMIFLEGYLWDEGEPKSAFDKAMSLSNIKAMSLSDQFCVERHKSDFLNLVKNKLDVTFANEQEIRSLIDAKNFDDVIEFGKQLGKLLIITRGKEGSIAIKNQEVVECQSKSDLKIVDLTGAGDLFAAGFLHGLINKFITKECLEKGTEMSSKIIQKVGARLD
;
A
#
# COMPACT_ATOMS: atom_id res chain seq x y z
N MET A 1 -15.01 14.27 -3.19
CA MET A 1 -13.68 13.61 -3.36
C MET A 1 -13.90 12.25 -4.00
N LYS A 2 -13.00 11.81 -4.89
CA LYS A 2 -13.19 10.52 -5.59
C LYS A 2 -12.78 9.32 -4.74
N ILE A 3 -11.56 9.36 -4.19
CA ILE A 3 -11.04 8.29 -3.34
C ILE A 3 -10.39 8.88 -2.10
N LEU A 4 -10.66 8.24 -0.96
CA LEU A 4 -10.00 8.49 0.31
C LEU A 4 -9.18 7.26 0.71
N GLY A 5 -7.86 7.37 0.75
CA GLY A 5 -6.97 6.34 1.26
C GLY A 5 -6.93 6.34 2.79
N ILE A 6 -6.84 5.15 3.37
CA ILE A 6 -6.62 4.96 4.81
C ILE A 6 -5.51 3.94 4.98
N GLY A 7 -4.39 4.34 5.56
CA GLY A 7 -3.19 3.51 5.64
C GLY A 7 -2.16 4.02 6.63
N ASN A 8 -1.05 3.31 6.72
CA ASN A 8 0.10 3.70 7.52
C ASN A 8 0.77 4.96 6.93
N ALA A 9 0.88 6.00 7.75
CA ALA A 9 1.63 7.20 7.41
C ALA A 9 3.10 7.01 7.80
N ILE A 10 3.90 6.48 6.88
CA ILE A 10 5.30 6.11 7.09
C ILE A 10 6.21 7.07 6.34
N VAL A 11 7.28 7.51 6.99
CA VAL A 11 8.37 8.26 6.33
C VAL A 11 9.47 7.30 5.94
N ASP A 12 9.75 7.21 4.64
CA ASP A 12 10.84 6.38 4.13
C ASP A 12 12.16 7.16 4.24
N VAL A 13 13.15 6.52 4.85
CA VAL A 13 14.53 7.02 5.01
C VAL A 13 15.43 6.14 4.16
N ILE A 14 15.91 6.67 3.05
CA ILE A 14 16.70 5.93 2.07
C ILE A 14 18.16 6.03 2.41
N CYS A 15 18.83 4.88 2.52
CA CYS A 15 20.25 4.75 2.83
C CYS A 15 20.92 3.72 1.91
N LYS A 16 22.16 3.97 1.52
CA LYS A 16 22.99 2.96 0.84
C LYS A 16 23.81 2.17 1.84
N VAL A 17 23.86 0.87 1.66
CA VAL A 17 24.64 -0.05 2.51
C VAL A 17 25.30 -1.12 1.64
N ASP A 18 26.32 -1.78 2.17
CA ASP A 18 26.86 -3.01 1.59
C ASP A 18 26.17 -4.27 2.15
N ASP A 19 26.40 -5.42 1.54
CA ASP A 19 25.86 -6.70 2.01
C ASP A 19 26.35 -7.06 3.41
N GLN A 20 27.56 -6.63 3.77
CA GLN A 20 28.13 -6.90 5.10
C GLN A 20 27.35 -6.17 6.20
N TYR A 21 26.83 -4.97 5.93
CA TYR A 21 25.95 -4.25 6.85
C TYR A 21 24.70 -5.07 7.18
N LEU A 22 24.06 -5.67 6.17
CA LEU A 22 22.87 -6.51 6.39
C LEU A 22 23.20 -7.73 7.24
N ILE A 23 24.31 -8.42 6.95
CA ILE A 23 24.77 -9.60 7.71
C ILE A 23 25.05 -9.22 9.17
N ASN A 24 25.79 -8.13 9.40
CA ASN A 24 26.18 -7.70 10.76
C ASN A 24 24.96 -7.32 11.62
N ASN A 25 23.88 -6.85 11.00
CA ASN A 25 22.64 -6.47 11.67
C ASN A 25 21.55 -7.55 11.61
N GLN A 26 21.86 -8.76 11.14
CA GLN A 26 20.93 -9.90 11.05
C GLN A 26 19.66 -9.55 10.24
N LEU A 27 19.85 -8.81 9.16
CA LEU A 27 18.77 -8.43 8.24
C LEU A 27 18.80 -9.35 7.02
N THR A 28 17.65 -9.96 6.72
CA THR A 28 17.51 -10.79 5.53
C THR A 28 17.30 -9.89 4.30
N LYS A 29 18.22 -9.99 3.35
CA LYS A 29 18.17 -9.18 2.11
C LYS A 29 16.84 -9.34 1.38
N SER A 30 16.37 -8.26 0.80
CA SER A 30 15.14 -8.21 -0.03
C SER A 30 13.86 -8.54 0.74
N THR A 31 13.87 -8.37 2.07
CA THR A 31 12.68 -8.57 2.92
C THR A 31 12.32 -7.33 3.71
N MET A 32 11.12 -7.34 4.30
CA MET A 32 10.69 -6.35 5.28
C MET A 32 10.73 -6.96 6.69
N LYS A 33 11.30 -6.21 7.63
CA LYS A 33 11.33 -6.55 9.05
C LYS A 33 10.67 -5.45 9.86
N LEU A 34 9.72 -5.81 10.72
CA LEU A 34 9.20 -4.92 11.75
C LEU A 34 10.14 -4.91 12.95
N VAL A 35 10.43 -3.72 13.47
CA VAL A 35 11.30 -3.52 14.62
C VAL A 35 10.69 -2.56 15.63
N ASP A 36 11.16 -2.59 16.88
CA ASP A 36 10.84 -1.60 17.89
C ASP A 36 11.66 -0.30 17.71
N GLU A 37 11.33 0.70 18.51
CA GLU A 37 11.97 2.01 18.46
C GLU A 37 13.49 1.93 18.77
N LEU A 38 13.89 1.09 19.71
CA LEU A 38 15.30 0.97 20.13
C LEU A 38 16.16 0.35 19.03
N GLU A 39 15.67 -0.72 18.42
CA GLU A 39 16.36 -1.37 17.29
C GLU A 39 16.42 -0.42 16.07
N PHE A 40 15.32 0.28 15.77
CA PHE A 40 15.28 1.27 14.71
C PHE A 40 16.32 2.39 14.90
N GLN A 41 16.35 3.02 16.07
CA GLN A 41 17.27 4.10 16.40
C GLN A 41 18.74 3.63 16.39
N LYS A 42 19.01 2.40 16.85
CA LYS A 42 20.33 1.80 16.77
C LYS A 42 20.83 1.68 15.33
N LEU A 43 19.98 1.18 14.43
CA LEU A 43 20.33 1.07 13.01
C LEU A 43 20.51 2.45 12.38
N LEU A 44 19.54 3.35 12.57
CA LEU A 44 19.56 4.70 12.01
C LEU A 44 20.84 5.48 12.41
N SER A 45 21.30 5.33 13.65
CA SER A 45 22.49 6.03 14.17
C SER A 45 23.80 5.66 13.45
N THR A 46 23.82 4.56 12.71
CA THR A 46 24.99 4.04 11.97
C THR A 46 24.90 4.30 10.47
N LEU A 47 23.85 4.96 10.00
CA LEU A 47 23.56 5.12 8.58
C LEU A 47 23.70 6.58 8.13
N GLU A 48 24.17 6.76 6.91
CA GLU A 48 24.13 8.04 6.21
C GLU A 48 22.80 8.11 5.42
N ILE A 49 22.00 9.15 5.73
CA ILE A 49 20.71 9.37 5.10
C ILE A 49 20.90 10.05 3.76
N GLU A 50 20.53 9.40 2.67
CA GLU A 50 20.54 10.00 1.32
C GLU A 50 19.30 10.84 1.05
N GLN A 51 18.13 10.32 1.45
CA GLN A 51 16.86 10.96 1.18
C GLN A 51 15.80 10.58 2.22
N THR A 52 14.87 11.51 2.45
CA THR A 52 13.69 11.28 3.29
C THR A 52 12.44 11.65 2.47
N VAL A 53 11.51 10.71 2.32
CA VAL A 53 10.28 10.90 1.54
C VAL A 53 9.05 10.39 2.29
N SER A 54 7.90 11.00 2.04
CA SER A 54 6.64 10.47 2.57
C SER A 54 6.30 9.17 1.84
N GLY A 55 6.16 8.07 2.58
CA GLY A 55 5.88 6.73 2.07
C GLY A 55 4.52 6.21 2.54
N GLY A 56 4.41 4.88 2.62
CA GLY A 56 3.19 4.15 2.91
C GLY A 56 2.49 3.65 1.64
N SER A 57 2.10 2.36 1.63
CA SER A 57 1.60 1.70 0.43
C SER A 57 0.36 2.38 -0.16
N VAL A 58 -0.72 2.53 0.62
CA VAL A 58 -1.92 3.23 0.15
C VAL A 58 -1.64 4.71 -0.11
N ALA A 59 -0.78 5.37 0.68
CA ALA A 59 -0.40 6.76 0.41
C ALA A 59 0.29 6.91 -0.96
N ASN A 60 1.15 5.98 -1.37
CA ASN A 60 1.76 5.96 -2.71
C ASN A 60 0.70 5.82 -3.81
N SER A 61 -0.29 4.93 -3.61
CA SER A 61 -1.42 4.79 -4.54
C SER A 61 -2.23 6.08 -4.65
N ILE A 62 -2.48 6.76 -3.54
CA ILE A 62 -3.22 8.03 -3.50
C ILE A 62 -2.44 9.15 -4.20
N VAL A 63 -1.13 9.21 -4.00
CA VAL A 63 -0.26 10.15 -4.74
C VAL A 63 -0.31 9.85 -6.25
N GLY A 64 -0.17 8.58 -6.65
CA GLY A 64 -0.30 8.19 -8.06
C GLY A 64 -1.66 8.59 -8.68
N LEU A 65 -2.74 8.45 -7.92
CA LEU A 65 -4.08 8.92 -8.32
C LEU A 65 -4.15 10.46 -8.46
N SER A 66 -3.52 11.20 -7.55
CA SER A 66 -3.42 12.65 -7.65
C SER A 66 -2.66 13.09 -8.90
N GLN A 67 -1.53 12.44 -9.20
CA GLN A 67 -0.72 12.68 -10.40
C GLN A 67 -1.49 12.37 -11.71
N LEU A 68 -2.46 11.47 -11.65
CA LEU A 68 -3.41 11.21 -12.74
C LEU A 68 -4.58 12.23 -12.80
N GLY A 69 -4.55 13.28 -11.98
CA GLY A 69 -5.51 14.38 -11.99
C GLY A 69 -6.79 14.12 -11.18
N ASN A 70 -6.81 13.13 -10.30
CA ASN A 70 -7.99 12.86 -9.48
C ASN A 70 -7.99 13.69 -8.19
N ASN A 71 -9.19 14.05 -7.72
CA ASN A 71 -9.38 14.68 -6.41
C ASN A 71 -9.41 13.59 -5.33
N VAL A 72 -8.35 13.49 -4.54
CA VAL A 72 -8.11 12.41 -3.58
C VAL A 72 -7.71 12.94 -2.21
N GLY A 73 -7.85 12.10 -1.20
CA GLY A 73 -7.43 12.40 0.16
C GLY A 73 -6.82 11.19 0.85
N PHE A 74 -6.20 11.43 2.00
CA PHE A 74 -5.57 10.42 2.81
C PHE A 74 -5.82 10.64 4.30
N ILE A 75 -6.09 9.55 5.02
CA ILE A 75 -6.09 9.45 6.48
C ILE A 75 -4.97 8.50 6.89
N GLY A 76 -4.05 8.98 7.69
CA GLY A 76 -3.00 8.20 8.32
C GLY A 76 -2.44 8.97 9.50
N LYS A 77 -2.04 8.28 10.54
CA LYS A 77 -1.66 8.89 11.81
C LYS A 77 -0.17 9.21 11.84
N VAL A 78 0.18 10.46 12.10
CA VAL A 78 1.54 10.93 12.36
C VAL A 78 1.58 11.70 13.69
N ASN A 79 2.77 11.83 14.29
CA ASN A 79 2.98 12.68 15.46
C ASN A 79 3.18 14.14 15.03
N ALA A 80 2.98 15.08 15.96
CA ALA A 80 3.37 16.48 15.81
C ALA A 80 4.88 16.65 16.03
N ASP A 81 5.68 15.91 15.27
CA ASP A 81 7.14 15.96 15.20
C ASP A 81 7.61 16.39 13.80
N ASP A 82 8.93 16.54 13.60
CA ASP A 82 9.51 16.99 12.35
C ASP A 82 9.20 16.05 11.17
N LEU A 83 9.14 14.74 11.42
CA LEU A 83 8.81 13.77 10.39
C LEU A 83 7.32 13.82 10.02
N GLY A 84 6.44 13.99 11.00
CA GLY A 84 5.01 14.18 10.76
C GLY A 84 4.71 15.47 10.00
N GLN A 85 5.50 16.54 10.24
CA GLN A 85 5.41 17.77 9.46
C GLN A 85 5.82 17.53 8.00
N LYS A 86 6.98 16.89 7.78
CA LYS A 86 7.48 16.53 6.44
C LYS A 86 6.50 15.61 5.70
N TYR A 87 5.86 14.68 6.41
CA TYR A 87 4.86 13.79 5.82
C TYR A 87 3.68 14.56 5.23
N GLU A 88 3.08 15.46 6.01
CA GLU A 88 1.95 16.29 5.57
C GLU A 88 2.34 17.23 4.41
N GLU A 89 3.51 17.89 4.52
CA GLU A 89 4.04 18.74 3.45
C GLU A 89 4.25 17.96 2.15
N GLY A 90 4.76 16.72 2.25
CA GLY A 90 4.95 15.83 1.10
C GLY A 90 3.64 15.49 0.41
N LEU A 91 2.58 15.15 1.15
CA LEU A 91 1.26 14.90 0.58
C LEU A 91 0.64 16.18 -0.03
N THR A 92 0.79 17.31 0.65
CA THR A 92 0.28 18.61 0.17
C THR A 92 0.92 19.01 -1.15
N LYS A 93 2.24 18.81 -1.28
CA LYS A 93 2.99 19.05 -2.53
C LYS A 93 2.42 18.24 -3.69
N GLU A 94 2.03 17.01 -3.42
CA GLU A 94 1.38 16.10 -4.38
C GLU A 94 -0.13 16.37 -4.53
N LYS A 95 -0.66 17.46 -3.99
CA LYS A 95 -2.07 17.85 -4.04
C LYS A 95 -3.04 16.82 -3.44
N VAL A 96 -2.58 16.01 -2.50
CA VAL A 96 -3.41 15.09 -1.72
C VAL A 96 -3.96 15.83 -0.50
N GLN A 97 -5.27 15.77 -0.29
CA GLN A 97 -5.89 16.32 0.91
C GLN A 97 -5.61 15.41 2.11
N TYR A 98 -5.04 15.96 3.17
CA TYR A 98 -4.70 15.20 4.36
C TYR A 98 -5.73 15.44 5.47
N PHE A 99 -6.35 14.39 5.99
CA PHE A 99 -7.49 14.46 6.90
C PHE A 99 -7.20 13.95 8.31
N TYR A 100 -5.96 14.06 8.78
CA TYR A 100 -5.59 13.76 10.14
C TYR A 100 -5.07 15.04 10.85
N ASN A 101 -5.64 15.35 12.00
CA ASN A 101 -5.20 16.49 12.81
C ASN A 101 -4.04 16.04 13.71
N LYS A 102 -2.82 16.45 13.38
CA LYS A 102 -1.63 16.12 14.16
C LYS A 102 -1.75 16.63 15.59
N LYS A 103 -1.40 15.78 16.53
CA LYS A 103 -1.26 16.10 17.96
C LYS A 103 0.02 15.48 18.50
N LYS A 104 0.48 15.98 19.64
CA LYS A 104 1.65 15.39 20.31
C LYS A 104 1.26 14.03 20.88
N GLU A 105 1.94 13.00 20.43
CA GLU A 105 1.76 11.60 20.83
C GLU A 105 3.00 11.09 21.55
N ILE A 106 2.90 9.95 22.24
CA ILE A 106 4.03 9.33 22.94
C ILE A 106 5.00 8.71 21.94
N SER A 107 4.46 7.93 20.96
CA SER A 107 5.28 7.30 19.93
C SER A 107 5.56 8.29 18.80
N PRO A 108 6.78 8.35 18.26
CA PRO A 108 7.11 9.21 17.12
C PRO A 108 6.39 8.77 15.83
N THR A 109 6.49 9.60 14.82
CA THR A 109 5.99 9.29 13.46
C THR A 109 6.66 8.01 12.95
N GLY A 110 5.87 7.14 12.33
CA GLY A 110 6.34 5.89 11.75
C GLY A 110 7.39 6.10 10.66
N THR A 111 8.42 5.27 10.64
CA THR A 111 9.55 5.36 9.71
C THR A 111 9.94 4.00 9.17
N CYS A 112 10.42 3.98 7.92
CA CYS A 112 10.98 2.80 7.29
C CYS A 112 12.38 3.12 6.76
N LEU A 113 13.40 2.36 7.21
CA LEU A 113 14.71 2.38 6.58
C LEU A 113 14.64 1.57 5.29
N ILE A 114 14.96 2.21 4.18
CA ILE A 114 15.11 1.58 2.87
C ILE A 114 16.62 1.42 2.63
N LEU A 115 17.13 0.22 2.89
CA LEU A 115 18.54 -0.10 2.77
C LEU A 115 18.82 -0.65 1.37
N ILE A 116 19.57 0.11 0.55
CA ILE A 116 19.86 -0.23 -0.84
C ILE A 116 21.28 -0.77 -0.94
N THR A 117 21.42 -2.01 -1.40
CA THR A 117 22.71 -2.67 -1.66
C THR A 117 23.21 -2.38 -3.08
N PRO A 118 24.54 -2.61 -3.40
CA PRO A 118 25.13 -2.27 -4.70
C PRO A 118 24.48 -2.95 -5.93
N ASP A 119 23.81 -4.08 -5.73
CA ASP A 119 23.02 -4.79 -6.74
C ASP A 119 21.60 -4.24 -6.93
N ALA A 120 21.32 -3.07 -6.29
CA ALA A 120 20.03 -2.38 -6.29
C ALA A 120 18.89 -3.14 -5.56
N GLU A 121 19.20 -4.18 -4.80
CA GLU A 121 18.24 -4.84 -3.91
C GLU A 121 17.93 -3.96 -2.70
N ARG A 122 16.69 -4.10 -2.19
CA ARG A 122 16.20 -3.31 -1.06
C ARG A 122 15.80 -4.19 0.10
N THR A 123 16.29 -3.81 1.27
CA THR A 123 15.87 -4.39 2.55
C THR A 123 15.18 -3.31 3.36
N MET A 124 14.00 -3.59 3.84
CA MET A 124 13.17 -2.64 4.58
C MET A 124 13.18 -2.97 6.07
N VAL A 125 13.41 -1.96 6.90
CA VAL A 125 13.29 -2.08 8.36
C VAL A 125 12.30 -1.04 8.85
N THR A 126 11.12 -1.49 9.28
CA THR A 126 9.98 -0.61 9.58
C THR A 126 9.72 -0.54 11.08
N PHE A 127 9.72 0.68 11.58
CA PHE A 127 9.16 1.05 12.87
C PHE A 127 7.85 1.77 12.65
N LEU A 128 6.73 1.14 13.00
CA LEU A 128 5.39 1.70 12.74
C LEU A 128 5.08 2.97 13.54
N GLY A 129 5.71 3.13 14.72
CA GLY A 129 5.48 4.30 15.56
C GLY A 129 4.01 4.53 15.84
N ILE A 130 3.58 5.79 15.68
CA ILE A 130 2.17 6.15 15.90
C ILE A 130 1.25 5.74 14.73
N ALA A 131 1.80 5.47 13.54
CA ALA A 131 1.00 5.11 12.37
C ALA A 131 0.17 3.84 12.61
N GLY A 132 0.77 2.80 13.22
CA GLY A 132 0.07 1.56 13.56
C GLY A 132 -0.95 1.67 14.70
N LYS A 133 -1.12 2.86 15.30
CA LYS A 133 -2.04 3.11 16.44
C LYS A 133 -3.25 3.96 16.05
N ILE A 134 -3.61 3.94 14.78
CA ILE A 134 -4.84 4.58 14.31
C ILE A 134 -6.06 3.82 14.88
N ASN A 135 -7.11 4.56 15.27
CA ASN A 135 -8.35 3.96 15.76
C ASN A 135 -9.59 4.75 15.28
N HIS A 136 -10.77 4.32 15.69
CA HIS A 136 -12.03 4.92 15.26
C HIS A 136 -12.16 6.43 15.53
N ASN A 137 -11.46 6.99 16.54
CA ASN A 137 -11.49 8.42 16.83
C ASN A 137 -10.65 9.25 15.84
N ASP A 138 -9.71 8.61 15.17
CA ASP A 138 -8.83 9.25 14.19
C ASP A 138 -9.49 9.34 12.79
N ILE A 139 -10.65 8.69 12.59
CA ILE A 139 -11.38 8.69 11.33
C ILE A 139 -12.20 9.97 11.17
N ASN A 140 -11.88 10.76 10.15
CA ASN A 140 -12.66 11.93 9.76
C ASN A 140 -13.93 11.48 9.02
N GLU A 141 -15.06 11.44 9.76
CA GLU A 141 -16.34 10.94 9.24
C GLU A 141 -16.80 11.70 8.00
N LYS A 142 -16.67 13.03 8.03
CA LYS A 142 -17.08 13.88 6.90
C LYS A 142 -16.28 13.55 5.64
N ALA A 143 -14.96 13.39 5.76
CA ALA A 143 -14.11 13.03 4.63
C ALA A 143 -14.49 11.65 4.05
N VAL A 144 -14.82 10.67 4.90
CA VAL A 144 -15.29 9.35 4.45
C VAL A 144 -16.62 9.47 3.71
N GLN A 145 -17.61 10.15 4.31
CA GLN A 145 -18.95 10.30 3.74
C GLN A 145 -18.97 11.09 2.41
N GLU A 146 -18.07 12.07 2.26
CA GLU A 146 -17.94 12.88 1.03
C GLU A 146 -17.08 12.21 -0.04
N SER A 147 -16.48 11.04 0.23
CA SER A 147 -15.73 10.25 -0.75
C SER A 147 -16.64 9.25 -1.48
N GLU A 148 -16.38 9.04 -2.77
CA GLU A 148 -17.10 8.02 -3.54
C GLU A 148 -16.64 6.61 -3.16
N MET A 149 -15.36 6.47 -2.76
CA MET A 149 -14.73 5.20 -2.40
C MET A 149 -13.69 5.42 -1.30
N ILE A 150 -13.54 4.45 -0.38
CA ILE A 150 -12.36 4.33 0.47
C ILE A 150 -11.43 3.25 -0.06
N PHE A 151 -10.11 3.47 0.09
CA PHE A 151 -9.06 2.50 -0.22
C PHE A 151 -8.23 2.20 1.01
N LEU A 152 -8.29 0.94 1.49
CA LEU A 152 -7.75 0.48 2.76
C LEU A 152 -6.43 -0.27 2.56
N GLU A 153 -5.54 -0.18 3.55
CA GLU A 153 -4.22 -0.82 3.57
C GLU A 153 -4.19 -2.05 4.47
N GLY A 154 -3.85 -3.21 3.93
CA GLY A 154 -3.74 -4.46 4.69
C GLY A 154 -2.68 -4.39 5.80
N TYR A 155 -1.55 -3.73 5.56
CA TYR A 155 -0.51 -3.51 6.56
C TYR A 155 -1.01 -2.76 7.82
N LEU A 156 -2.06 -1.96 7.71
CA LEU A 156 -2.62 -1.26 8.86
C LEU A 156 -3.22 -2.20 9.90
N TRP A 157 -3.41 -3.48 9.56
CA TRP A 157 -3.95 -4.48 10.48
C TRP A 157 -2.91 -5.05 11.47
N ASP A 158 -1.62 -4.74 11.30
CA ASP A 158 -0.53 -5.37 12.05
C ASP A 158 -0.39 -4.91 13.51
N GLU A 159 -0.81 -3.67 13.86
CA GLU A 159 -0.64 -3.13 15.21
C GLU A 159 -1.78 -2.17 15.62
N GLY A 160 -2.00 -2.03 16.94
CA GLY A 160 -2.97 -1.10 17.50
C GLY A 160 -4.43 -1.54 17.40
N GLU A 161 -5.33 -0.57 17.24
CA GLU A 161 -6.77 -0.80 17.05
C GLU A 161 -7.24 -0.43 15.63
N PRO A 162 -6.51 -0.80 14.56
CA PRO A 162 -6.87 -0.42 13.19
C PRO A 162 -8.19 -1.05 12.74
N LYS A 163 -8.55 -2.20 13.32
CA LYS A 163 -9.86 -2.84 13.07
C LYS A 163 -11.02 -1.90 13.38
N SER A 164 -10.94 -1.17 14.49
CA SER A 164 -11.99 -0.21 14.87
C SER A 164 -12.06 0.99 13.91
N ALA A 165 -10.89 1.44 13.40
CA ALA A 165 -10.83 2.47 12.36
C ALA A 165 -11.43 1.99 11.05
N PHE A 166 -11.08 0.75 10.62
CA PHE A 166 -11.62 0.14 9.41
C PHE A 166 -13.12 -0.08 9.50
N ASP A 167 -13.61 -0.65 10.60
CA ASP A 167 -15.05 -0.90 10.79
C ASP A 167 -15.84 0.42 10.73
N LYS A 168 -15.32 1.49 11.35
CA LYS A 168 -15.94 2.82 11.30
C LYS A 168 -15.92 3.37 9.86
N ALA A 169 -14.79 3.36 9.18
CA ALA A 169 -14.67 3.86 7.81
C ALA A 169 -15.58 3.07 6.85
N MET A 170 -15.58 1.75 6.96
CA MET A 170 -16.44 0.88 6.14
C MET A 170 -17.93 1.08 6.40
N SER A 171 -18.33 1.41 7.63
CA SER A 171 -19.75 1.69 7.95
C SER A 171 -20.26 2.98 7.34
N LEU A 172 -19.37 3.94 7.06
CA LEU A 172 -19.70 5.26 6.54
C LEU A 172 -19.54 5.36 5.01
N SER A 173 -18.82 4.42 4.39
CA SER A 173 -18.50 4.45 2.97
C SER A 173 -19.44 3.59 2.13
N ASN A 174 -19.72 4.07 0.91
CA ASN A 174 -20.53 3.32 -0.07
C ASN A 174 -19.71 2.23 -0.78
N ILE A 175 -18.48 2.53 -1.21
CA ILE A 175 -17.62 1.61 -1.95
C ILE A 175 -16.31 1.41 -1.16
N LYS A 176 -15.95 0.16 -0.92
CA LYS A 176 -14.83 -0.26 -0.10
C LYS A 176 -13.83 -1.07 -0.91
N ALA A 177 -12.66 -0.48 -1.15
CA ALA A 177 -11.54 -1.14 -1.76
C ALA A 177 -10.43 -1.42 -0.72
N MET A 178 -9.67 -2.50 -0.89
CA MET A 178 -8.54 -2.84 -0.02
C MET A 178 -7.44 -3.51 -0.82
N SER A 179 -6.17 -3.20 -0.48
CA SER A 179 -4.99 -3.99 -0.86
C SER A 179 -4.65 -4.97 0.26
N LEU A 180 -4.38 -6.24 -0.09
CA LEU A 180 -3.95 -7.25 0.90
C LEU A 180 -2.50 -7.04 1.37
N SER A 181 -1.74 -6.20 0.67
CA SER A 181 -0.42 -5.66 1.01
C SER A 181 0.75 -6.63 0.86
N ASP A 182 0.85 -7.71 1.64
CA ASP A 182 1.83 -8.78 1.45
C ASP A 182 1.36 -10.14 1.97
N GLN A 183 2.08 -11.20 1.58
CA GLN A 183 1.75 -12.57 1.95
C GLN A 183 1.86 -12.79 3.47
N PHE A 184 2.85 -12.22 4.15
CA PHE A 184 3.03 -12.41 5.60
C PHE A 184 1.90 -11.74 6.39
N CYS A 185 1.43 -10.58 5.93
CA CYS A 185 0.27 -9.92 6.50
C CYS A 185 -0.99 -10.78 6.32
N VAL A 186 -1.19 -11.32 5.13
CA VAL A 186 -2.29 -12.25 4.82
C VAL A 186 -2.25 -13.48 5.73
N GLU A 187 -1.10 -14.10 5.91
CA GLU A 187 -0.94 -15.31 6.75
C GLU A 187 -1.26 -15.03 8.22
N ARG A 188 -0.80 -13.90 8.75
CA ARG A 188 -1.09 -13.49 10.15
C ARG A 188 -2.57 -13.19 10.39
N HIS A 189 -3.25 -12.61 9.41
CA HIS A 189 -4.62 -12.10 9.56
C HIS A 189 -5.63 -12.82 8.64
N LYS A 190 -5.34 -14.06 8.26
CA LYS A 190 -6.03 -14.82 7.22
C LYS A 190 -7.55 -14.86 7.41
N SER A 191 -8.03 -15.20 8.60
CA SER A 191 -9.46 -15.30 8.88
C SER A 191 -10.18 -13.96 8.74
N ASP A 192 -9.55 -12.89 9.21
CA ASP A 192 -10.10 -11.53 9.13
C ASP A 192 -10.14 -11.06 7.67
N PHE A 193 -9.04 -11.23 6.94
CA PHE A 193 -8.96 -10.83 5.53
C PHE A 193 -9.92 -11.62 4.65
N LEU A 194 -10.05 -12.92 4.88
CA LEU A 194 -11.02 -13.74 4.16
C LEU A 194 -12.46 -13.28 4.44
N ASN A 195 -12.78 -12.91 5.68
CA ASN A 195 -14.08 -12.33 6.01
C ASN A 195 -14.29 -10.96 5.36
N LEU A 196 -13.29 -10.09 5.33
CA LEU A 196 -13.36 -8.79 4.65
C LEU A 196 -13.62 -8.98 3.15
N VAL A 197 -12.83 -9.79 2.48
CA VAL A 197 -12.95 -10.06 1.03
C VAL A 197 -14.31 -10.67 0.69
N LYS A 198 -14.76 -11.64 1.45
CA LYS A 198 -16.06 -12.32 1.17
C LYS A 198 -17.27 -11.44 1.48
N ASN A 199 -17.23 -10.65 2.56
CA ASN A 199 -18.46 -10.10 3.13
C ASN A 199 -18.51 -8.56 3.14
N LYS A 200 -17.36 -7.86 3.20
CA LYS A 200 -17.35 -6.42 3.47
C LYS A 200 -16.83 -5.57 2.30
N LEU A 201 -15.85 -6.06 1.54
CA LEU A 201 -15.21 -5.31 0.46
C LEU A 201 -15.97 -5.43 -0.85
N ASP A 202 -15.91 -4.38 -1.68
CA ASP A 202 -16.43 -4.35 -3.04
C ASP A 202 -15.32 -4.59 -4.08
N VAL A 203 -14.09 -4.18 -3.75
CA VAL A 203 -12.91 -4.28 -4.60
C VAL A 203 -11.72 -4.76 -3.78
N THR A 204 -11.05 -5.81 -4.23
CA THR A 204 -9.85 -6.36 -3.57
C THR A 204 -8.67 -6.38 -4.54
N PHE A 205 -7.55 -5.82 -4.11
CA PHE A 205 -6.25 -5.93 -4.80
C PHE A 205 -5.37 -6.92 -4.07
N ALA A 206 -4.76 -7.82 -4.83
CA ALA A 206 -3.80 -8.79 -4.34
C ALA A 206 -2.75 -9.11 -5.41
N ASN A 207 -1.59 -9.61 -5.02
CA ASN A 207 -0.75 -10.37 -5.93
C ASN A 207 -1.13 -11.87 -5.89
N GLU A 208 -0.58 -12.66 -6.82
CA GLU A 208 -0.89 -14.09 -6.90
C GLU A 208 -0.54 -14.84 -5.61
N GLN A 209 0.57 -14.50 -4.95
CA GLN A 209 1.00 -15.16 -3.72
C GLN A 209 0.06 -14.83 -2.55
N GLU A 210 -0.34 -13.58 -2.41
CA GLU A 210 -1.29 -13.11 -1.39
C GLU A 210 -2.64 -13.84 -1.51
N ILE A 211 -3.23 -13.85 -2.70
CA ILE A 211 -4.55 -14.46 -2.88
C ILE A 211 -4.50 -15.98 -2.73
N ARG A 212 -3.43 -16.63 -3.20
CA ARG A 212 -3.24 -18.07 -3.01
C ARG A 212 -3.08 -18.43 -1.54
N SER A 213 -2.31 -17.63 -0.79
CA SER A 213 -2.17 -17.81 0.67
C SER A 213 -3.50 -17.60 1.40
N LEU A 214 -4.28 -16.57 1.00
CA LEU A 214 -5.56 -16.25 1.64
C LEU A 214 -6.57 -17.41 1.56
N ILE A 215 -6.64 -18.11 0.42
CA ILE A 215 -7.67 -19.13 0.17
C ILE A 215 -7.11 -20.56 0.16
N ASP A 216 -5.84 -20.79 0.52
CA ASP A 216 -5.14 -22.07 0.42
C ASP A 216 -5.19 -22.70 -0.98
N ALA A 217 -5.09 -21.86 -2.02
CA ALA A 217 -5.16 -22.31 -3.40
C ALA A 217 -3.96 -23.19 -3.77
N LYS A 218 -4.22 -24.34 -4.40
CA LYS A 218 -3.19 -25.26 -4.88
C LYS A 218 -2.60 -24.81 -6.23
N ASN A 219 -3.42 -24.21 -7.05
CA ASN A 219 -3.07 -23.70 -8.37
C ASN A 219 -3.83 -22.39 -8.66
N PHE A 220 -3.58 -21.76 -9.81
CA PHE A 220 -4.23 -20.51 -10.16
C PHE A 220 -5.70 -20.67 -10.58
N ASP A 221 -6.10 -21.85 -11.03
CA ASP A 221 -7.51 -22.12 -11.40
C ASP A 221 -8.41 -22.04 -10.16
N ASP A 222 -7.92 -22.47 -8.98
CA ASP A 222 -8.63 -22.31 -7.71
C ASP A 222 -8.92 -20.83 -7.41
N VAL A 223 -7.98 -19.94 -7.76
CA VAL A 223 -8.12 -18.49 -7.58
C VAL A 223 -9.18 -17.92 -8.54
N ILE A 224 -9.18 -18.38 -9.80
CA ILE A 224 -10.19 -17.98 -10.78
C ILE A 224 -11.59 -18.38 -10.33
N GLU A 225 -11.75 -19.63 -9.89
CA GLU A 225 -13.06 -20.13 -9.39
C GLU A 225 -13.51 -19.38 -8.13
N PHE A 226 -12.61 -19.11 -7.20
CA PHE A 226 -12.92 -18.27 -6.04
C PHE A 226 -13.40 -16.87 -6.47
N GLY A 227 -12.69 -16.22 -7.39
CA GLY A 227 -13.04 -14.89 -7.89
C GLY A 227 -14.42 -14.84 -8.57
N LYS A 228 -14.75 -15.88 -9.38
CA LYS A 228 -16.07 -16.02 -10.02
C LYS A 228 -17.21 -16.17 -9.00
N GLN A 229 -16.95 -16.91 -7.93
CA GLN A 229 -17.93 -17.14 -6.86
C GLN A 229 -18.07 -15.96 -5.91
N LEU A 230 -17.05 -15.11 -5.81
CA LEU A 230 -17.02 -13.97 -4.88
C LEU A 230 -18.12 -12.94 -5.16
N GLY A 231 -18.52 -12.77 -6.42
CA GLY A 231 -19.52 -11.77 -6.84
C GLY A 231 -19.07 -10.31 -6.74
N LYS A 232 -17.80 -10.07 -6.41
CA LYS A 232 -17.16 -8.77 -6.21
C LYS A 232 -15.94 -8.65 -7.11
N LEU A 233 -15.37 -7.46 -7.20
CA LEU A 233 -14.23 -7.22 -8.07
C LEU A 233 -12.92 -7.64 -7.37
N LEU A 234 -12.30 -8.69 -7.89
CA LEU A 234 -10.99 -9.17 -7.47
C LEU A 234 -9.95 -8.87 -8.55
N ILE A 235 -8.90 -8.12 -8.19
CA ILE A 235 -7.81 -7.74 -9.09
C ILE A 235 -6.52 -8.40 -8.60
N ILE A 236 -5.82 -9.09 -9.50
CA ILE A 236 -4.65 -9.87 -9.16
C ILE A 236 -3.49 -9.49 -10.09
N THR A 237 -2.37 -9.07 -9.50
CA THR A 237 -1.11 -8.87 -10.21
C THR A 237 -0.28 -10.15 -10.17
N ARG A 238 0.38 -10.49 -11.30
CA ARG A 238 1.10 -11.75 -11.49
C ARG A 238 2.51 -11.54 -12.04
N GLY A 239 3.10 -10.39 -11.72
CA GLY A 239 4.43 -10.03 -12.19
C GLY A 239 4.55 -10.10 -13.72
N LYS A 240 5.43 -10.96 -14.23
CA LYS A 240 5.63 -11.15 -15.67
C LYS A 240 4.43 -11.75 -16.41
N GLU A 241 3.58 -12.47 -15.69
CA GLU A 241 2.33 -13.02 -16.23
C GLU A 241 1.23 -11.97 -16.41
N GLY A 242 1.51 -10.71 -16.03
CA GLY A 242 0.58 -9.61 -16.20
C GLY A 242 -0.40 -9.44 -15.03
N SER A 243 -1.66 -9.19 -15.34
CA SER A 243 -2.70 -8.95 -14.34
C SER A 243 -4.07 -9.44 -14.82
N ILE A 244 -4.94 -9.74 -13.87
CA ILE A 244 -6.27 -10.26 -14.12
C ILE A 244 -7.29 -9.57 -13.20
N ALA A 245 -8.47 -9.30 -13.73
CA ALA A 245 -9.62 -8.84 -12.96
C ALA A 245 -10.79 -9.81 -13.14
N ILE A 246 -11.38 -10.22 -12.02
CA ILE A 246 -12.47 -11.19 -11.98
C ILE A 246 -13.67 -10.55 -11.30
N LYS A 247 -14.81 -10.59 -11.95
CA LYS A 247 -16.08 -10.15 -11.37
C LYS A 247 -17.21 -11.02 -11.89
N ASN A 248 -17.95 -11.68 -11.01
CA ASN A 248 -18.93 -12.68 -11.38
C ASN A 248 -18.28 -13.77 -12.27
N GLN A 249 -18.84 -14.05 -13.45
CA GLN A 249 -18.27 -15.00 -14.41
C GLN A 249 -17.30 -14.37 -15.42
N GLU A 250 -17.14 -13.06 -15.38
CA GLU A 250 -16.25 -12.33 -16.28
C GLU A 250 -14.80 -12.37 -15.75
N VAL A 251 -13.88 -12.76 -16.62
CA VAL A 251 -12.44 -12.81 -16.37
C VAL A 251 -11.76 -12.00 -17.47
N VAL A 252 -11.08 -10.93 -17.09
CA VAL A 252 -10.37 -10.02 -18.00
C VAL A 252 -8.90 -10.05 -17.69
N GLU A 253 -8.05 -10.28 -18.68
CA GLU A 253 -6.60 -10.35 -18.53
C GLU A 253 -5.89 -9.20 -19.23
N CYS A 254 -4.76 -8.77 -18.67
CA CYS A 254 -3.83 -7.84 -19.29
C CYS A 254 -2.41 -8.37 -19.16
N GLN A 255 -1.70 -8.47 -20.26
CA GLN A 255 -0.31 -8.91 -20.27
C GLN A 255 0.60 -7.82 -19.69
N SER A 256 1.74 -8.24 -19.11
CA SER A 256 2.79 -7.33 -18.69
C SER A 256 3.43 -6.66 -19.91
N LYS A 257 4.08 -5.51 -19.73
CA LYS A 257 4.91 -4.91 -20.76
C LYS A 257 6.24 -5.66 -20.85
N SER A 258 6.71 -5.90 -22.08
CA SER A 258 8.05 -6.44 -22.36
C SER A 258 9.11 -5.34 -22.36
N ASP A 259 10.37 -5.76 -22.37
CA ASP A 259 11.56 -4.92 -22.61
C ASP A 259 11.73 -3.75 -21.62
N LEU A 260 11.27 -3.93 -20.36
CA LEU A 260 11.44 -2.94 -19.31
C LEU A 260 12.82 -3.07 -18.64
N LYS A 261 13.50 -1.94 -18.46
CA LYS A 261 14.70 -1.89 -17.61
C LYS A 261 14.25 -1.81 -16.15
N ILE A 262 14.15 -2.95 -15.48
CA ILE A 262 13.79 -3.01 -14.07
C ILE A 262 14.94 -2.41 -13.24
N VAL A 263 14.63 -1.38 -12.45
CA VAL A 263 15.55 -0.72 -11.52
C VAL A 263 15.14 -1.02 -10.08
N ASP A 264 13.82 -1.03 -9.81
CA ASP A 264 13.29 -1.17 -8.45
C ASP A 264 11.81 -1.57 -8.50
N LEU A 265 11.43 -2.60 -7.74
CA LEU A 265 10.06 -3.10 -7.71
C LEU A 265 9.17 -2.42 -6.65
N THR A 266 9.75 -1.51 -5.84
CA THR A 266 9.00 -0.80 -4.80
C THR A 266 7.89 0.04 -5.41
N GLY A 267 6.69 -0.05 -4.84
CA GLY A 267 5.53 0.69 -5.31
C GLY A 267 4.88 0.14 -6.60
N ALA A 268 5.37 -0.99 -7.15
CA ALA A 268 4.77 -1.59 -8.34
C ALA A 268 3.28 -1.90 -8.15
N GLY A 269 2.93 -2.53 -7.03
CA GLY A 269 1.54 -2.80 -6.64
C GLY A 269 0.75 -1.54 -6.34
N ASP A 270 1.38 -0.58 -5.67
CA ASP A 270 0.76 0.71 -5.29
C ASP A 270 0.36 1.51 -6.53
N LEU A 271 1.27 1.64 -7.49
CA LEU A 271 1.02 2.37 -8.74
C LEU A 271 0.12 1.59 -9.70
N PHE A 272 0.15 0.25 -9.66
CA PHE A 272 -0.84 -0.56 -10.36
C PHE A 272 -2.25 -0.26 -9.84
N ALA A 273 -2.44 -0.28 -8.51
CA ALA A 273 -3.71 0.03 -7.88
C ALA A 273 -4.17 1.47 -8.22
N ALA A 274 -3.25 2.45 -8.20
CA ALA A 274 -3.54 3.82 -8.61
C ALA A 274 -4.08 3.91 -10.05
N GLY A 275 -3.40 3.26 -11.00
CA GLY A 275 -3.83 3.25 -12.40
C GLY A 275 -5.17 2.54 -12.61
N PHE A 276 -5.36 1.40 -11.98
CA PHE A 276 -6.63 0.66 -12.05
C PHE A 276 -7.79 1.46 -11.45
N LEU A 277 -7.60 2.00 -10.25
CA LEU A 277 -8.62 2.81 -9.56
C LEU A 277 -8.93 4.09 -10.34
N HIS A 278 -7.94 4.72 -10.97
CA HIS A 278 -8.18 5.85 -11.88
C HIS A 278 -9.16 5.47 -12.99
N GLY A 279 -8.94 4.34 -13.67
CA GLY A 279 -9.88 3.88 -14.70
C GLY A 279 -11.27 3.59 -14.13
N LEU A 280 -11.33 2.90 -12.99
CA LEU A 280 -12.58 2.49 -12.35
C LEU A 280 -13.48 3.68 -12.00
N ILE A 281 -12.93 4.73 -11.33
CA ILE A 281 -13.69 5.93 -10.94
C ILE A 281 -14.05 6.83 -12.14
N ASN A 282 -13.33 6.71 -13.25
CA ASN A 282 -13.61 7.40 -14.50
C ASN A 282 -14.44 6.55 -15.48
N LYS A 283 -14.96 5.39 -14.99
CA LYS A 283 -15.86 4.50 -15.74
C LYS A 283 -15.27 3.90 -17.01
N PHE A 284 -13.97 3.64 -17.02
CA PHE A 284 -13.31 2.85 -18.05
C PHE A 284 -13.79 1.40 -18.00
N ILE A 285 -13.74 0.69 -19.11
CA ILE A 285 -13.98 -0.76 -19.10
C ILE A 285 -12.85 -1.48 -18.34
N THR A 286 -13.12 -2.68 -17.81
CA THR A 286 -12.18 -3.44 -16.98
C THR A 286 -10.82 -3.63 -17.64
N LYS A 287 -10.80 -3.85 -18.95
CA LYS A 287 -9.56 -4.00 -19.72
C LYS A 287 -8.71 -2.74 -19.69
N GLU A 288 -9.30 -1.58 -19.91
CA GLU A 288 -8.60 -0.29 -19.86
C GLU A 288 -8.11 0.04 -18.44
N CYS A 289 -8.85 -0.37 -17.39
CA CYS A 289 -8.40 -0.24 -16.01
C CYS A 289 -7.12 -1.05 -15.77
N LEU A 290 -7.08 -2.32 -16.22
CA LEU A 290 -5.89 -3.19 -16.13
C LEU A 290 -4.72 -2.61 -16.91
N GLU A 291 -4.95 -2.13 -18.13
CA GLU A 291 -3.92 -1.51 -18.98
C GLU A 291 -3.33 -0.26 -18.32
N LYS A 292 -4.18 0.58 -17.70
CA LYS A 292 -3.73 1.77 -16.97
C LYS A 292 -2.95 1.40 -15.71
N GLY A 293 -3.37 0.38 -14.96
CA GLY A 293 -2.60 -0.19 -13.84
C GLY A 293 -1.23 -0.69 -14.30
N THR A 294 -1.19 -1.48 -15.36
CA THR A 294 0.05 -2.00 -15.95
C THR A 294 0.96 -0.88 -16.46
N GLU A 295 0.41 0.19 -17.05
CA GLU A 295 1.17 1.36 -17.46
C GLU A 295 1.88 2.03 -16.29
N MET A 296 1.15 2.29 -15.20
CA MET A 296 1.67 2.97 -14.01
C MET A 296 2.72 2.11 -13.29
N SER A 297 2.44 0.83 -13.09
CA SER A 297 3.39 -0.13 -12.53
C SER A 297 4.66 -0.22 -13.37
N SER A 298 4.55 -0.29 -14.70
CA SER A 298 5.70 -0.35 -15.61
C SER A 298 6.55 0.92 -15.57
N LYS A 299 5.96 2.08 -15.32
CA LYS A 299 6.72 3.35 -15.18
C LYS A 299 7.53 3.38 -13.89
N ILE A 300 6.94 2.97 -12.77
CA ILE A 300 7.61 3.08 -11.48
C ILE A 300 8.75 2.09 -11.34
N ILE A 301 8.63 0.86 -11.83
CA ILE A 301 9.70 -0.14 -11.70
C ILE A 301 10.98 0.18 -12.49
N GLN A 302 10.96 1.20 -13.32
CA GLN A 302 12.13 1.73 -14.05
C GLN A 302 12.81 2.90 -13.33
N LYS A 303 12.36 3.26 -12.14
CA LYS A 303 12.89 4.32 -11.30
C LYS A 303 13.20 3.79 -9.90
N VAL A 304 13.93 4.57 -9.12
CA VAL A 304 14.16 4.33 -7.69
C VAL A 304 13.01 4.97 -6.89
N GLY A 305 12.41 4.22 -5.96
CA GLY A 305 11.34 4.70 -5.08
C GLY A 305 9.94 4.31 -5.55
N ALA A 306 8.96 4.64 -4.71
CA ALA A 306 7.57 4.24 -4.90
C ALA A 306 6.68 5.32 -5.54
N ARG A 307 7.24 6.48 -5.95
CA ARG A 307 6.49 7.60 -6.51
C ARG A 307 7.08 8.04 -7.85
N LEU A 308 6.20 8.41 -8.77
CA LEU A 308 6.59 9.07 -10.01
C LEU A 308 6.90 10.55 -9.71
N ASP A 309 7.98 11.08 -10.34
CA ASP A 309 8.34 12.51 -10.25
C ASP A 309 7.38 13.36 -11.08
#